data_838fe32a426e4bb15e001981a4ea5e08
#
_entry.id   838fe32a426e4bb15e001981a4ea5e08
#
_cell.length_a   1.000
_cell.length_b   1.000
_cell.length_c   1.000
_cell.angle_alpha   90.00
_cell.angle_beta   90.00
_cell.angle_gamma   90.00
#
_symmetry.space_group_name_H-M   'P 1'
#
loop_
_entity.id
_entity.type
_entity.pdbx_description
1 polymer ?
#
loop_
_entity_poly.entity_id
_entity_poly.type
_entity_poly.pdbx_seq_one_letter_code
_entity_poly.pdbx_strand_id
1 'polypeptide(L)'
;SKADGIVKFSELVSGEYILSEEATLDGFILPEGTWTVTVDAHKDEVKVEKTEKDDSTVPQFEKKDGIFQVENEPTVPFSFIKVDEKTGNELAGAEFTLYQGDENDADKWSIVGGPVVSSEEGIVDFSRLKQGEYFLKETKAPKGYLKPTGYWKVTIAVTDDASKKVTFEARGDVPAISGNHIEGFKVSNRETSLLPKMGGNGTKIFVFSGFMIICCSLVLYFRFKRKGA
;
A
#
# COMPACT_ATOMS: atom_id res chain seq x y z
N SER A 1 -30.01 7.61 9.65
CA SER A 1 -30.16 7.53 11.12
C SER A 1 -30.08 8.93 11.75
N LYS A 2 -30.68 9.10 12.91
CA LYS A 2 -30.52 10.28 13.75
C LYS A 2 -29.22 10.20 14.58
N ALA A 3 -28.93 11.23 15.37
CA ALA A 3 -27.75 11.26 16.25
C ALA A 3 -27.70 10.11 17.29
N ASP A 4 -28.83 9.48 17.56
CA ASP A 4 -28.98 8.30 18.44
C ASP A 4 -28.78 6.95 17.71
N GLY A 5 -28.47 6.97 16.41
CA GLY A 5 -28.31 5.78 15.57
C GLY A 5 -29.62 5.07 15.21
N ILE A 6 -30.78 5.57 15.65
CA ILE A 6 -32.06 4.91 15.41
C ILE A 6 -32.59 5.23 14.02
N VAL A 7 -32.97 4.18 13.28
CA VAL A 7 -33.77 4.24 12.06
C VAL A 7 -35.12 3.62 12.33
N LYS A 8 -36.20 4.31 12.04
CA LYS A 8 -37.56 3.85 12.29
C LYS A 8 -38.38 3.88 11.01
N PHE A 9 -38.91 2.73 10.66
CA PHE A 9 -39.95 2.59 9.66
C PHE A 9 -41.29 2.37 10.37
N SER A 10 -42.35 3.04 9.96
CA SER A 10 -43.68 2.93 10.55
C SER A 10 -44.69 2.61 9.46
N GLU A 11 -45.83 2.04 9.90
CA GLU A 11 -46.97 1.74 9.03
C GLU A 11 -46.69 0.71 7.92
N LEU A 12 -45.72 -0.21 8.16
CA LEU A 12 -45.47 -1.29 7.22
C LEU A 12 -46.60 -2.33 7.30
N VAL A 13 -47.14 -2.69 6.14
CA VAL A 13 -48.12 -3.79 6.03
C VAL A 13 -47.39 -5.13 5.91
N SER A 14 -48.15 -6.25 6.05
CA SER A 14 -47.56 -7.57 5.82
C SER A 14 -46.99 -7.68 4.41
N GLY A 15 -45.71 -8.13 4.29
CA GLY A 15 -45.03 -8.27 3.01
C GLY A 15 -43.54 -8.38 3.19
N GLU A 16 -42.85 -8.45 2.08
CA GLU A 16 -41.39 -8.44 1.99
C GLU A 16 -40.89 -7.08 1.45
N TYR A 17 -39.86 -6.57 2.09
CA TYR A 17 -39.23 -5.30 1.76
C TYR A 17 -37.72 -5.50 1.58
N ILE A 18 -37.11 -4.73 0.71
CA ILE A 18 -35.65 -4.67 0.59
C ILE A 18 -35.16 -3.44 1.34
N LEU A 19 -34.20 -3.66 2.24
CA LEU A 19 -33.51 -2.64 2.99
C LEU A 19 -32.10 -2.49 2.47
N SER A 20 -31.66 -1.27 2.20
CA SER A 20 -30.28 -0.90 1.84
C SER A 20 -29.80 0.24 2.72
N GLU A 21 -28.51 0.29 2.99
CA GLU A 21 -27.86 1.46 3.56
C GLU A 21 -27.30 2.33 2.44
N GLU A 22 -27.79 3.56 2.32
CA GLU A 22 -27.44 4.49 1.23
C GLU A 22 -26.19 5.32 1.57
N ALA A 23 -25.87 5.48 2.88
CA ALA A 23 -24.70 6.22 3.35
C ALA A 23 -24.32 5.75 4.75
N THR A 24 -23.02 5.73 5.02
CA THR A 24 -22.48 5.43 6.35
C THR A 24 -21.69 6.62 6.91
N LEU A 25 -21.34 6.54 8.20
CA LEU A 25 -20.51 7.54 8.85
C LEU A 25 -19.05 7.45 8.37
N ASP A 26 -18.34 8.56 8.47
CA ASP A 26 -16.90 8.59 8.22
C ASP A 26 -16.16 7.57 9.11
N GLY A 27 -15.27 6.80 8.51
CA GLY A 27 -14.50 5.77 9.22
C GLY A 27 -15.16 4.41 9.26
N PHE A 28 -16.28 4.22 8.56
CA PHE A 28 -16.96 2.92 8.40
C PHE A 28 -17.13 2.57 6.92
N ILE A 29 -17.40 1.30 6.65
CA ILE A 29 -17.68 0.79 5.32
C ILE A 29 -19.17 0.82 5.08
N LEU A 30 -19.57 1.35 3.94
CA LEU A 30 -20.92 1.21 3.43
C LEU A 30 -21.08 -0.22 2.89
N PRO A 31 -22.02 -1.05 3.43
CA PRO A 31 -22.30 -2.35 2.87
C PRO A 31 -22.81 -2.24 1.42
N GLU A 32 -22.32 -3.08 0.52
CA GLU A 32 -22.72 -3.09 -0.89
C GLU A 32 -23.98 -3.94 -1.16
N GLY A 33 -24.41 -4.75 -0.17
CA GLY A 33 -25.57 -5.62 -0.30
C GLY A 33 -26.82 -5.08 0.37
N THR A 34 -27.84 -5.93 0.44
CA THR A 34 -29.17 -5.60 0.96
C THR A 34 -29.68 -6.64 1.93
N TRP A 35 -30.72 -6.27 2.70
CA TRP A 35 -31.43 -7.16 3.57
C TRP A 35 -32.88 -7.28 3.13
N THR A 36 -33.44 -8.49 3.27
CA THR A 36 -34.86 -8.74 3.12
C THR A 36 -35.53 -8.63 4.49
N VAL A 37 -36.48 -7.72 4.59
CA VAL A 37 -37.31 -7.52 5.78
C VAL A 37 -38.68 -8.11 5.53
N THR A 38 -39.03 -9.18 6.26
CA THR A 38 -40.33 -9.80 6.17
C THR A 38 -41.20 -9.34 7.34
N VAL A 39 -42.36 -8.77 7.05
CA VAL A 39 -43.34 -8.29 8.04
C VAL A 39 -44.57 -9.17 8.02
N ASP A 40 -44.98 -9.73 9.16
CA ASP A 40 -46.27 -10.40 9.38
C ASP A 40 -47.07 -9.62 10.42
N ALA A 41 -47.88 -8.68 9.95
CA ALA A 41 -48.69 -7.82 10.83
C ALA A 41 -49.77 -8.59 11.58
N HIS A 42 -50.15 -9.81 11.16
CA HIS A 42 -51.13 -10.66 11.88
C HIS A 42 -50.49 -11.34 13.10
N LYS A 43 -49.19 -11.59 13.07
CA LYS A 43 -48.40 -12.19 14.13
C LYS A 43 -47.63 -11.20 14.98
N ASP A 44 -47.63 -9.92 14.57
CA ASP A 44 -46.73 -8.88 15.11
C ASP A 44 -45.24 -9.32 15.05
N GLU A 45 -44.89 -9.92 13.91
CA GLU A 45 -43.54 -10.49 13.71
C GLU A 45 -42.81 -9.77 12.56
N VAL A 46 -41.54 -9.46 12.81
CA VAL A 46 -40.61 -8.93 11.82
C VAL A 46 -39.34 -9.80 11.80
N LYS A 47 -38.89 -10.15 10.63
CA LYS A 47 -37.66 -10.89 10.36
C LYS A 47 -36.80 -10.10 9.44
N VAL A 48 -35.48 -10.04 9.72
CA VAL A 48 -34.48 -9.36 8.87
C VAL A 48 -33.38 -10.35 8.55
N GLU A 49 -33.14 -10.61 7.29
CA GLU A 49 -32.11 -11.54 6.81
C GLU A 49 -31.33 -10.89 5.67
N LYS A 50 -30.08 -11.30 5.45
CA LYS A 50 -29.35 -10.91 4.23
C LYS A 50 -30.11 -11.40 3.01
N THR A 51 -30.24 -10.55 2.00
CA THR A 51 -30.92 -10.92 0.75
C THR A 51 -30.19 -12.06 0.05
N GLU A 52 -28.84 -11.97 -0.02
CA GLU A 52 -27.95 -13.04 -0.46
C GLU A 52 -27.29 -13.67 0.75
N LYS A 53 -27.66 -14.93 1.07
CA LYS A 53 -27.24 -15.62 2.31
C LYS A 53 -25.73 -15.76 2.46
N ASP A 54 -25.00 -15.88 1.36
CA ASP A 54 -23.57 -16.11 1.34
C ASP A 54 -22.75 -14.83 1.18
N ASP A 55 -23.40 -13.66 1.12
CA ASP A 55 -22.69 -12.39 1.06
C ASP A 55 -22.05 -12.03 2.42
N SER A 56 -20.73 -12.24 2.51
CA SER A 56 -19.95 -11.94 3.70
C SER A 56 -19.70 -10.44 3.90
N THR A 57 -19.93 -9.61 2.87
CA THR A 57 -19.70 -8.15 2.92
C THR A 57 -20.83 -7.41 3.62
N VAL A 58 -22.02 -8.02 3.67
CA VAL A 58 -23.20 -7.46 4.34
C VAL A 58 -23.22 -7.90 5.81
N PRO A 59 -23.25 -6.97 6.78
CA PRO A 59 -23.33 -7.33 8.20
C PRO A 59 -24.67 -8.00 8.52
N GLN A 60 -24.67 -8.87 9.54
CA GLN A 60 -25.88 -9.55 10.02
C GLN A 60 -26.61 -8.63 10.99
N PHE A 61 -27.94 -8.56 10.87
CA PHE A 61 -28.76 -7.96 11.91
C PHE A 61 -28.86 -8.88 13.14
N GLU A 62 -28.65 -8.31 14.30
CA GLU A 62 -28.89 -8.96 15.59
C GLU A 62 -30.11 -8.32 16.25
N LYS A 63 -30.89 -9.12 16.98
CA LYS A 63 -32.03 -8.60 17.75
C LYS A 63 -31.67 -8.55 19.24
N LYS A 64 -31.51 -7.33 19.78
CA LYS A 64 -31.19 -7.09 21.17
C LYS A 64 -32.27 -6.20 21.80
N ASP A 65 -32.83 -6.62 22.92
CA ASP A 65 -33.89 -5.90 23.63
C ASP A 65 -35.13 -5.55 22.76
N GLY A 66 -35.43 -6.41 21.78
CA GLY A 66 -36.53 -6.21 20.85
C GLY A 66 -36.22 -5.32 19.65
N ILE A 67 -35.06 -4.74 19.60
CA ILE A 67 -34.59 -3.84 18.50
C ILE A 67 -33.59 -4.57 17.61
N PHE A 68 -33.74 -4.46 16.29
CA PHE A 68 -32.75 -4.94 15.35
C PHE A 68 -31.58 -3.98 15.31
N GLN A 69 -30.36 -4.51 15.45
CA GLN A 69 -29.11 -3.77 15.40
C GLN A 69 -28.23 -4.33 14.28
N VAL A 70 -27.55 -3.45 13.59
CA VAL A 70 -26.54 -3.78 12.58
C VAL A 70 -25.31 -2.91 12.81
N GLU A 71 -24.14 -3.51 12.75
CA GLU A 71 -22.88 -2.82 12.96
C GLU A 71 -22.12 -2.71 11.64
N ASN A 72 -21.69 -1.50 11.30
CA ASN A 72 -20.80 -1.27 10.17
C ASN A 72 -19.35 -1.55 10.55
N GLU A 73 -18.61 -2.13 9.63
CA GLU A 73 -17.20 -2.43 9.82
C GLU A 73 -16.38 -1.14 9.85
N PRO A 74 -15.57 -0.89 10.89
CA PRO A 74 -14.72 0.29 10.95
C PRO A 74 -13.56 0.20 9.97
N THR A 75 -13.13 1.35 9.46
CA THR A 75 -11.93 1.48 8.62
C THR A 75 -10.79 2.14 9.38
N VAL A 76 -9.57 1.83 8.95
CA VAL A 76 -8.33 2.41 9.49
C VAL A 76 -7.66 3.23 8.40
N PRO A 77 -7.36 4.52 8.63
CA PRO A 77 -6.53 5.30 7.73
C PRO A 77 -5.14 4.67 7.60
N PHE A 78 -4.68 4.53 6.37
CA PHE A 78 -3.36 3.99 6.10
C PHE A 78 -2.62 4.89 5.11
N SER A 79 -1.65 5.62 5.62
CA SER A 79 -0.75 6.47 4.85
C SER A 79 0.67 6.38 5.37
N PHE A 80 1.64 6.73 4.55
CA PHE A 80 3.05 6.80 4.93
C PHE A 80 3.78 7.83 4.06
N ILE A 81 5.00 8.19 4.49
CA ILE A 81 5.85 9.13 3.78
C ILE A 81 6.98 8.35 3.09
N LYS A 82 7.15 8.57 1.80
CA LYS A 82 8.26 8.06 1.02
C LYS A 82 9.47 8.95 1.20
N VAL A 83 10.61 8.37 1.60
CA VAL A 83 11.81 9.14 1.94
C VAL A 83 13.08 8.54 1.31
N ASP A 84 14.11 9.35 1.18
CA ASP A 84 15.48 8.92 0.90
C ASP A 84 16.10 8.26 2.14
N GLU A 85 16.71 7.08 1.97
CA GLU A 85 17.28 6.30 3.08
C GLU A 85 18.41 7.05 3.81
N LYS A 86 19.18 7.85 3.08
CA LYS A 86 20.38 8.51 3.61
C LYS A 86 20.11 9.88 4.20
N THR A 87 19.26 10.66 3.55
CA THR A 87 19.01 12.06 3.92
C THR A 87 17.72 12.25 4.71
N GLY A 88 16.76 11.31 4.57
CA GLY A 88 15.43 11.42 5.15
C GLY A 88 14.50 12.38 4.39
N ASN A 89 14.96 12.96 3.28
CA ASN A 89 14.14 13.87 2.47
C ASN A 89 12.99 13.11 1.79
N GLU A 90 11.87 13.79 1.63
CA GLU A 90 10.68 13.28 0.95
C GLU A 90 10.95 12.99 -0.52
N LEU A 91 10.32 11.94 -1.04
CA LEU A 91 10.48 11.48 -2.42
C LEU A 91 9.14 11.39 -3.13
N ALA A 92 8.99 12.17 -4.19
CA ALA A 92 7.85 12.11 -5.09
C ALA A 92 8.03 11.03 -6.17
N GLY A 93 6.91 10.55 -6.73
CA GLY A 93 6.87 9.70 -7.92
C GLY A 93 7.16 8.22 -7.70
N ALA A 94 7.22 7.76 -6.46
CA ALA A 94 7.13 6.34 -6.13
C ALA A 94 5.70 5.85 -6.30
N GLU A 95 5.49 4.67 -6.88
CA GLU A 95 4.17 4.09 -7.08
C GLU A 95 4.02 2.84 -6.21
N PHE A 96 2.92 2.75 -5.50
CA PHE A 96 2.60 1.64 -4.60
C PHE A 96 1.24 1.04 -4.92
N THR A 97 1.14 -0.28 -4.78
CA THR A 97 -0.10 -1.04 -4.94
C THR A 97 -0.28 -1.96 -3.75
N LEU A 98 -1.51 -2.06 -3.27
CA LEU A 98 -1.95 -2.96 -2.22
C LEU A 98 -2.65 -4.18 -2.82
N TYR A 99 -2.29 -5.34 -2.31
CA TYR A 99 -2.86 -6.62 -2.72
C TYR A 99 -3.40 -7.37 -1.50
N GLN A 100 -4.34 -8.26 -1.77
CA GLN A 100 -4.79 -9.32 -0.87
C GLN A 100 -4.79 -10.66 -1.59
N GLY A 101 -4.62 -11.76 -0.85
CA GLY A 101 -4.61 -13.11 -1.37
C GLY A 101 -3.84 -14.09 -0.47
N ASP A 102 -3.41 -15.20 -1.04
CA ASP A 102 -2.58 -16.18 -0.34
C ASP A 102 -1.12 -15.70 -0.30
N GLU A 103 -0.54 -15.53 0.89
CA GLU A 103 0.85 -15.10 1.05
C GLU A 103 1.85 -16.05 0.34
N ASN A 104 1.50 -17.32 0.21
CA ASN A 104 2.34 -18.34 -0.40
C ASN A 104 2.16 -18.46 -1.92
N ASP A 105 1.19 -17.77 -2.50
CA ASP A 105 0.86 -17.87 -3.92
C ASP A 105 0.53 -16.48 -4.49
N ALA A 106 1.57 -15.81 -4.98
CA ALA A 106 1.43 -14.45 -5.51
C ALA A 106 0.55 -14.36 -6.79
N ASP A 107 0.33 -15.47 -7.48
CA ASP A 107 -0.57 -15.49 -8.65
C ASP A 107 -2.04 -15.38 -8.24
N LYS A 108 -2.35 -15.61 -6.97
CA LYS A 108 -3.68 -15.41 -6.38
C LYS A 108 -3.89 -14.05 -5.74
N TRP A 109 -2.95 -13.13 -5.90
CA TRP A 109 -3.11 -11.80 -5.36
C TRP A 109 -4.03 -10.96 -6.23
N SER A 110 -5.00 -10.33 -5.59
CA SER A 110 -5.89 -9.34 -6.21
C SER A 110 -5.53 -7.94 -5.74
N ILE A 111 -5.63 -6.95 -6.61
CA ILE A 111 -5.44 -5.54 -6.26
C ILE A 111 -6.65 -5.08 -5.46
N VAL A 112 -6.39 -4.53 -4.28
CA VAL A 112 -7.43 -3.95 -3.40
C VAL A 112 -7.24 -2.46 -3.16
N GLY A 113 -6.10 -1.88 -3.60
CA GLY A 113 -5.85 -0.46 -3.52
C GLY A 113 -4.67 -0.02 -4.39
N GLY A 114 -4.78 1.15 -4.99
CA GLY A 114 -3.77 1.75 -5.85
C GLY A 114 -3.96 1.43 -7.35
N PRO A 115 -2.97 1.79 -8.20
CA PRO A 115 -1.68 2.37 -7.79
C PRO A 115 -1.80 3.79 -7.21
N VAL A 116 -1.11 4.03 -6.10
CA VAL A 116 -0.99 5.35 -5.46
C VAL A 116 0.43 5.86 -5.66
N VAL A 117 0.55 7.11 -6.10
CA VAL A 117 1.84 7.75 -6.36
C VAL A 117 2.18 8.71 -5.23
N SER A 118 3.42 8.66 -4.71
CA SER A 118 3.87 9.60 -3.68
C SER A 118 3.85 11.05 -4.20
N SER A 119 3.27 11.95 -3.38
CA SER A 119 3.19 13.40 -3.67
C SER A 119 4.57 14.07 -3.61
N GLU A 120 4.61 15.39 -3.83
CA GLU A 120 5.85 16.19 -3.65
C GLU A 120 6.35 16.15 -2.20
N GLU A 121 5.44 16.02 -1.23
CA GLU A 121 5.74 15.83 0.20
C GLU A 121 5.98 14.34 0.55
N GLY A 122 6.14 13.47 -0.45
CA GLY A 122 6.36 12.05 -0.26
C GLY A 122 5.14 11.25 0.22
N ILE A 123 3.95 11.86 0.35
CA ILE A 123 2.78 11.20 0.92
C ILE A 123 2.22 10.15 -0.02
N VAL A 124 2.04 8.93 0.51
CA VAL A 124 1.31 7.82 -0.10
C VAL A 124 0.10 7.53 0.79
N ASP A 125 -1.11 7.73 0.28
CA ASP A 125 -2.35 7.61 1.04
C ASP A 125 -3.30 6.59 0.39
N PHE A 126 -3.55 5.50 1.10
CA PHE A 126 -4.53 4.48 0.74
C PHE A 126 -5.90 4.73 1.39
N SER A 127 -6.04 5.82 2.14
CA SER A 127 -7.23 6.33 2.79
C SER A 127 -7.88 5.37 3.78
N ARG A 128 -8.69 4.43 3.34
CA ARG A 128 -9.57 3.64 4.21
C ARG A 128 -9.43 2.16 3.94
N LEU A 129 -8.82 1.44 4.86
CA LEU A 129 -8.67 -0.01 4.76
C LEU A 129 -9.48 -0.71 5.87
N LYS A 130 -10.06 -1.84 5.53
CA LYS A 130 -10.65 -2.78 6.49
C LYS A 130 -9.58 -3.37 7.37
N GLN A 131 -9.96 -3.92 8.52
CA GLN A 131 -9.06 -4.82 9.22
C GLN A 131 -8.73 -6.04 8.36
N GLY A 132 -7.49 -6.50 8.45
CA GLY A 132 -7.02 -7.63 7.64
C GLY A 132 -5.54 -7.58 7.33
N GLU A 133 -5.11 -8.52 6.50
CA GLU A 133 -3.75 -8.62 6.01
C GLU A 133 -3.68 -8.16 4.56
N TYR A 134 -2.65 -7.38 4.25
CA TYR A 134 -2.39 -6.81 2.94
C TYR A 134 -0.94 -6.98 2.56
N PHE A 135 -0.66 -6.98 1.25
CA PHE A 135 0.69 -7.00 0.70
C PHE A 135 0.95 -5.69 -0.04
N LEU A 136 1.75 -4.82 0.58
CA LEU A 136 2.16 -3.54 0.01
C LEU A 136 3.38 -3.75 -0.88
N LYS A 137 3.32 -3.34 -2.12
CA LYS A 137 4.42 -3.45 -3.07
C LYS A 137 4.73 -2.12 -3.72
N GLU A 138 6.00 -1.74 -3.76
CA GLU A 138 6.45 -0.63 -4.60
C GLU A 138 6.55 -1.12 -6.05
N THR A 139 5.65 -0.65 -6.90
CA THR A 139 5.58 -1.07 -8.31
C THR A 139 6.52 -0.26 -9.19
N LYS A 140 6.83 0.99 -8.76
CA LYS A 140 7.78 1.88 -9.42
C LYS A 140 8.53 2.71 -8.38
N ALA A 141 9.87 2.74 -8.47
CA ALA A 141 10.68 3.60 -7.63
C ALA A 141 10.76 5.04 -8.17
N PRO A 142 11.04 6.04 -7.33
CA PRO A 142 11.38 7.38 -7.77
C PRO A 142 12.56 7.37 -8.73
N LYS A 143 12.65 8.39 -9.58
CA LYS A 143 13.77 8.50 -10.53
C LYS A 143 15.11 8.61 -9.80
N GLY A 144 16.04 7.72 -10.10
CA GLY A 144 17.36 7.69 -9.46
C GLY A 144 17.46 6.77 -8.24
N TYR A 145 16.38 6.06 -7.92
CA TYR A 145 16.33 5.14 -6.78
C TYR A 145 16.17 3.68 -7.21
N LEU A 146 16.65 2.77 -6.36
CA LEU A 146 16.49 1.33 -6.54
C LEU A 146 15.07 0.92 -6.16
N LYS A 147 14.41 0.15 -7.02
CA LYS A 147 13.13 -0.45 -6.69
C LYS A 147 13.36 -1.69 -5.84
N PRO A 148 12.73 -1.82 -4.66
CA PRO A 148 12.75 -3.04 -3.86
C PRO A 148 12.17 -4.23 -4.65
N THR A 149 12.67 -5.44 -4.39
CA THR A 149 12.22 -6.65 -5.08
C THR A 149 11.26 -7.50 -4.24
N GLY A 150 11.02 -7.12 -2.99
CA GLY A 150 10.08 -7.75 -2.08
C GLY A 150 8.76 -6.99 -1.95
N TYR A 151 8.12 -7.20 -0.81
CA TYR A 151 6.90 -6.53 -0.39
C TYR A 151 6.86 -6.42 1.14
N TRP A 152 5.95 -5.60 1.66
CA TRP A 152 5.65 -5.53 3.09
C TRP A 152 4.29 -6.18 3.33
N LYS A 153 4.24 -7.14 4.26
CA LYS A 153 2.99 -7.61 4.82
C LYS A 153 2.50 -6.56 5.81
N VAL A 154 1.34 -6.01 5.56
CA VAL A 154 0.70 -4.98 6.38
C VAL A 154 -0.48 -5.61 7.08
N THR A 155 -0.48 -5.62 8.41
CA THR A 155 -1.63 -6.08 9.20
C THR A 155 -2.32 -4.87 9.81
N ILE A 156 -3.61 -4.74 9.52
CA ILE A 156 -4.49 -3.72 10.06
C ILE A 156 -5.45 -4.38 11.05
N ALA A 157 -5.44 -3.92 12.28
CA ALA A 157 -6.30 -4.42 13.33
C ALA A 157 -7.02 -3.27 14.05
N VAL A 158 -8.27 -3.53 14.42
CA VAL A 158 -9.03 -2.73 15.38
C VAL A 158 -9.16 -3.58 16.62
N THR A 159 -8.68 -3.08 17.74
CA THR A 159 -8.72 -3.80 19.02
C THR A 159 -10.04 -3.53 19.75
N ASP A 160 -10.37 -4.33 20.75
CA ASP A 160 -11.64 -4.25 21.51
C ASP A 160 -11.87 -2.90 22.18
N ASP A 161 -10.81 -2.15 22.47
CA ASP A 161 -10.86 -0.77 22.98
C ASP A 161 -11.00 0.28 21.87
N ALA A 162 -11.31 -0.15 20.62
CA ALA A 162 -11.38 0.66 19.41
C ALA A 162 -10.05 1.33 19.00
N SER A 163 -8.92 0.91 19.57
CA SER A 163 -7.62 1.37 19.11
C SER A 163 -7.26 0.73 17.76
N LYS A 164 -6.66 1.53 16.89
CA LYS A 164 -6.30 1.14 15.53
C LYS A 164 -4.81 0.85 15.48
N LYS A 165 -4.44 -0.33 15.03
CA LYS A 165 -3.05 -0.77 14.95
C LYS A 165 -2.68 -1.16 13.54
N VAL A 166 -1.56 -0.62 13.07
CA VAL A 166 -0.94 -1.00 11.80
C VAL A 166 0.45 -1.57 12.09
N THR A 167 0.73 -2.76 11.58
CA THR A 167 2.04 -3.41 11.71
C THR A 167 2.57 -3.82 10.35
N PHE A 168 3.91 -3.91 10.24
CA PHE A 168 4.59 -4.25 9.00
C PHE A 168 5.59 -5.36 9.22
N GLU A 169 5.65 -6.28 8.27
CA GLU A 169 6.67 -7.31 8.19
C GLU A 169 7.30 -7.29 6.79
N ALA A 170 8.63 -7.16 6.75
CA ALA A 170 9.36 -7.21 5.49
C ALA A 170 9.40 -8.63 4.92
N ARG A 171 9.17 -8.77 3.63
CA ARG A 171 9.25 -10.00 2.86
C ARG A 171 10.14 -9.78 1.63
N GLY A 172 11.29 -10.46 1.59
CA GLY A 172 12.30 -10.26 0.56
C GLY A 172 13.15 -9.01 0.78
N ASP A 173 13.70 -8.46 -0.30
CA ASP A 173 14.59 -7.29 -0.25
C ASP A 173 13.77 -5.99 -0.29
N VAL A 174 13.32 -5.58 0.88
CA VAL A 174 12.63 -4.31 1.11
C VAL A 174 13.23 -3.62 2.34
N PRO A 175 13.29 -2.28 2.36
CA PRO A 175 13.75 -1.55 3.54
C PRO A 175 12.77 -1.74 4.72
N ALA A 176 13.29 -1.63 5.94
CA ALA A 176 12.44 -1.59 7.12
C ALA A 176 11.61 -0.30 7.13
N ILE A 177 10.35 -0.41 7.55
CA ILE A 177 9.50 0.75 7.77
C ILE A 177 9.84 1.33 9.14
N SER A 178 10.02 2.65 9.20
CA SER A 178 10.29 3.40 10.42
C SER A 178 9.10 4.30 10.79
N GLY A 179 9.13 4.84 12.00
CA GLY A 179 8.04 5.67 12.52
C GLY A 179 6.91 4.86 13.16
N ASN A 180 5.81 5.52 13.45
CA ASN A 180 4.63 4.95 14.08
C ASN A 180 3.37 5.73 13.64
N HIS A 181 2.18 5.35 14.12
CA HIS A 181 0.92 5.99 13.75
C HIS A 181 0.76 7.45 14.25
N ILE A 182 1.60 7.92 15.17
CA ILE A 182 1.56 9.30 15.69
C ILE A 182 2.48 10.20 14.85
N GLU A 183 3.69 9.73 14.57
CA GLU A 183 4.72 10.48 13.82
C GLU A 183 4.64 10.26 12.32
N GLY A 184 3.79 9.31 11.89
CA GLY A 184 3.71 8.81 10.52
C GLY A 184 4.73 7.72 10.24
N PHE A 185 4.34 6.76 9.41
CA PHE A 185 5.23 5.72 8.91
C PHE A 185 6.09 6.27 7.78
N LYS A 186 7.34 5.78 7.68
CA LYS A 186 8.28 6.17 6.62
C LYS A 186 8.82 4.95 5.90
N VAL A 187 8.74 4.98 4.58
CA VAL A 187 9.28 3.95 3.68
C VAL A 187 10.42 4.56 2.89
N SER A 188 11.63 4.04 3.08
CA SER A 188 12.82 4.59 2.42
C SER A 188 13.13 3.90 1.08
N ASN A 189 13.84 4.60 0.19
CA ASN A 189 14.55 3.99 -0.95
C ASN A 189 16.01 4.40 -0.93
N ARG A 190 16.85 3.51 -1.44
CA ARG A 190 18.26 3.74 -1.64
C ARG A 190 18.51 4.31 -3.03
N GLU A 191 19.31 5.37 -3.12
CA GLU A 191 19.77 5.88 -4.41
C GLU A 191 20.48 4.79 -5.22
N THR A 192 20.25 4.81 -6.55
CA THR A 192 21.10 4.06 -7.45
C THR A 192 22.50 4.67 -7.36
N SER A 193 23.47 3.95 -6.77
CA SER A 193 24.86 4.36 -6.89
C SER A 193 25.19 4.38 -8.39
N LEU A 194 25.25 5.58 -8.96
CA LEU A 194 25.92 5.74 -10.23
C LEU A 194 27.37 5.31 -9.95
N LEU A 195 27.74 4.11 -10.41
CA LEU A 195 29.17 3.79 -10.53
C LEU A 195 29.79 5.01 -11.20
N PRO A 196 30.87 5.58 -10.64
CA PRO A 196 31.56 6.66 -11.32
C PRO A 196 31.73 6.20 -12.77
N LYS A 197 31.29 7.02 -13.73
CA LYS A 197 31.54 6.70 -15.13
C LYS A 197 33.05 6.53 -15.28
N MET A 198 33.51 5.28 -15.17
CA MET A 198 34.90 4.87 -15.36
C MET A 198 35.28 5.00 -16.86
N GLY A 199 34.86 6.07 -17.49
CA GLY A 199 35.08 6.45 -18.86
C GLY A 199 35.27 7.96 -19.05
N GLY A 200 35.44 8.69 -17.93
CA GLY A 200 35.82 10.10 -17.98
C GLY A 200 37.25 10.32 -18.48
N ASN A 201 37.70 11.58 -18.58
CA ASN A 201 39.00 12.00 -19.07
C ASN A 201 40.23 11.23 -18.55
N GLY A 202 40.09 10.49 -17.42
CA GLY A 202 41.14 9.62 -16.87
C GLY A 202 41.60 8.53 -17.86
N THR A 203 40.66 7.83 -18.50
CA THR A 203 41.03 6.79 -19.50
C THR A 203 41.78 7.36 -20.70
N LYS A 204 41.41 8.56 -21.13
CA LYS A 204 42.14 9.26 -22.21
C LYS A 204 43.56 9.62 -21.79
N ILE A 205 43.76 10.07 -20.55
CA ILE A 205 45.11 10.40 -20.01
C ILE A 205 45.96 9.15 -19.95
N PHE A 206 45.47 8.02 -19.49
CA PHE A 206 46.24 6.76 -19.47
C PHE A 206 46.54 6.22 -20.84
N VAL A 207 45.64 6.32 -21.82
CA VAL A 207 45.90 5.94 -23.21
C VAL A 207 46.95 6.84 -23.83
N PHE A 208 46.89 8.17 -23.65
CA PHE A 208 47.89 9.10 -24.15
C PHE A 208 49.26 8.91 -23.51
N SER A 209 49.33 8.70 -22.20
CA SER A 209 50.61 8.45 -21.52
C SER A 209 51.22 7.11 -21.92
N GLY A 210 50.44 6.06 -22.09
CA GLY A 210 50.89 4.77 -22.60
C GLY A 210 51.45 4.86 -24.03
N PHE A 211 50.76 5.60 -24.92
CA PHE A 211 51.21 5.81 -26.29
C PHE A 211 52.52 6.61 -26.36
N MET A 212 52.68 7.62 -25.47
CA MET A 212 53.90 8.44 -25.40
C MET A 212 55.11 7.60 -24.93
N ILE A 213 54.92 6.69 -23.95
CA ILE A 213 56.00 5.78 -23.49
C ILE A 213 56.45 4.85 -24.63
N ILE A 214 55.51 4.27 -25.39
CA ILE A 214 55.83 3.41 -26.53
C ILE A 214 56.58 4.21 -27.59
N CYS A 215 56.17 5.41 -27.95
CA CYS A 215 56.84 6.25 -28.92
C CYS A 215 58.26 6.62 -28.47
N CYS A 216 58.45 7.00 -27.21
CA CYS A 216 59.76 7.29 -26.63
C CYS A 216 60.69 6.08 -26.67
N SER A 217 60.17 4.88 -26.33
CA SER A 217 60.94 3.63 -26.40
C SER A 217 61.39 3.29 -27.83
N LEU A 218 60.54 3.48 -28.82
CA LEU A 218 60.87 3.26 -30.20
C LEU A 218 61.94 4.24 -30.70
N VAL A 219 61.84 5.53 -30.36
CA VAL A 219 62.84 6.53 -30.71
C VAL A 219 64.19 6.21 -30.07
N LEU A 220 64.23 5.82 -28.82
CA LEU A 220 65.46 5.38 -28.16
C LEU A 220 66.03 4.11 -28.79
N TYR A 221 65.23 3.12 -29.13
CA TYR A 221 65.65 1.90 -29.81
C TYR A 221 66.32 2.21 -31.18
N PHE A 222 65.70 3.04 -31.98
CA PHE A 222 66.28 3.43 -33.30
C PHE A 222 67.53 4.30 -33.18
N ARG A 223 67.64 5.16 -32.14
CA ARG A 223 68.85 5.92 -31.84
C ARG A 223 70.04 5.03 -31.45
N PHE A 224 69.79 4.02 -30.61
CA PHE A 224 70.82 3.07 -30.19
C PHE A 224 71.27 2.19 -31.35
N LYS A 225 70.38 1.73 -32.21
CA LYS A 225 70.65 0.88 -33.34
C LYS A 225 71.53 1.67 -34.42
N ARG A 226 71.35 3.00 -34.49
CA ARG A 226 72.10 3.85 -35.39
C ARG A 226 73.52 4.18 -34.92
N LYS A 227 73.82 3.99 -33.62
CA LYS A 227 75.17 4.23 -33.06
C LYS A 227 76.04 2.97 -33.00
N GLY A 228 75.49 1.82 -33.32
CA GLY A 228 76.20 0.51 -33.32
C GLY A 228 76.41 -0.09 -34.67
N ALA A 229 76.36 0.72 -35.76
CA ALA A 229 76.74 0.33 -37.14
C ALA A 229 77.88 1.18 -37.63
#